data_8e7cff135eb77579258aa31a2d0de5c5
#
_entry.id   8e7cff135eb77579258aa31a2d0de5c5
#
_cell.length_a   1.000
_cell.length_b   1.000
_cell.length_c   1.000
_cell.angle_alpha   90.00
_cell.angle_beta   90.00
_cell.angle_gamma   90.00
#
_symmetry.space_group_name_H-M   'P 1'
#
loop_
_entity.id
_entity.type
_entity.pdbx_description
1 polymer ?
#
loop_
_entity_poly.entity_id
_entity_poly.type
_entity_poly.pdbx_seq_one_letter_code
_entity_poly.pdbx_strand_id
1 'polypeptide(L)'
;MTLKEAVELQKEPLLQSLAESIRIRSVQEPPADGAPYGPNVRKCLDHALAVSKGLGFRTTDLDHQMGWCEFGEGDEMIAVLGHLDVVPEGEGWTFDPFGGEIRDGKIFGRGSMDDKGPTMAALYAMAALRDSGLPLKRRIRILFGTNEETGSNDMKYYKSHGGELPVMGFTPDGEYPVINGEKGIINVNYEADYTQTGDVRLTKISGGSAPNVVPASARAEITCPDDMKPQLMVLAAGCDRITCTETADGFEILATGVSAHGASPELGINAIGLLMDALGTLPLDEPLLGFVHFLSDHVGLESDGTSLGIALSDEPSGKLTFNLGTIQGDETSFLIRINYRYPVTFTYDDCAPICDAAFLNAGFLKVNETHKACLYLPEDCELVQTLLHVYADETGLSAIPKSIGGGTYAKAIPNVVAFGPIFPGDEVREHKPDEFMEIDRLMENVHIFAEALYRLAR
;
A
#
# COMPACT_ATOMS: atom_id res chain seq x y z
N MET A 1 27.23 11.47 -28.07
CA MET A 1 26.01 10.66 -28.07
C MET A 1 24.94 11.44 -27.33
N THR A 2 23.75 11.58 -27.89
CA THR A 2 22.62 12.21 -27.18
C THR A 2 22.11 11.30 -26.05
N LEU A 3 21.39 11.86 -25.09
CA LEU A 3 20.79 11.06 -24.00
C LEU A 3 19.84 9.99 -24.57
N LYS A 4 19.01 10.33 -25.57
CA LYS A 4 18.11 9.38 -26.24
C LYS A 4 18.87 8.23 -26.90
N GLU A 5 19.94 8.51 -27.62
CA GLU A 5 20.79 7.44 -28.20
C GLU A 5 21.43 6.56 -27.14
N ALA A 6 21.84 7.15 -25.99
CA ALA A 6 22.39 6.40 -24.87
C ALA A 6 21.37 5.48 -24.22
N VAL A 7 20.11 5.92 -24.08
CA VAL A 7 18.99 5.11 -23.54
C VAL A 7 18.72 3.89 -24.42
N GLU A 8 18.65 4.06 -25.74
CA GLU A 8 18.39 2.93 -26.66
C GLU A 8 19.43 1.82 -26.57
N LEU A 9 20.67 2.15 -26.26
CA LEU A 9 21.76 1.18 -26.08
C LEU A 9 21.61 0.35 -24.79
N GLN A 10 20.77 0.80 -23.84
CA GLN A 10 20.56 0.10 -22.57
C GLN A 10 19.51 -1.02 -22.65
N LYS A 11 18.73 -1.13 -23.72
CA LYS A 11 17.59 -2.04 -23.82
C LYS A 11 17.95 -3.50 -23.51
N GLU A 12 18.90 -4.08 -24.25
CA GLU A 12 19.25 -5.48 -24.09
C GLU A 12 19.90 -5.77 -22.72
N PRO A 13 20.88 -4.96 -22.24
CA PRO A 13 21.45 -5.15 -20.90
C PRO A 13 20.40 -5.02 -19.78
N LEU A 14 19.46 -4.08 -19.91
CA LEU A 14 18.35 -3.92 -18.96
C LEU A 14 17.48 -5.18 -18.90
N LEU A 15 17.01 -5.66 -20.04
CA LEU A 15 16.15 -6.84 -20.11
C LEU A 15 16.82 -8.07 -19.54
N GLN A 16 18.11 -8.26 -19.81
CA GLN A 16 18.88 -9.34 -19.22
C GLN A 16 18.94 -9.24 -17.69
N SER A 17 19.35 -8.08 -17.16
CA SER A 17 19.49 -7.88 -15.71
C SER A 17 18.14 -7.98 -14.99
N LEU A 18 17.06 -7.47 -15.60
CA LEU A 18 15.71 -7.58 -15.05
C LEU A 18 15.25 -9.04 -15.02
N ALA A 19 15.42 -9.80 -16.10
CA ALA A 19 15.07 -11.22 -16.12
C ALA A 19 15.85 -12.03 -15.06
N GLU A 20 17.13 -11.70 -14.84
CA GLU A 20 17.95 -12.32 -13.79
C GLU A 20 17.44 -11.94 -12.39
N SER A 21 17.03 -10.68 -12.18
CA SER A 21 16.43 -10.22 -10.92
C SER A 21 15.09 -10.90 -10.63
N ILE A 22 14.20 -11.02 -11.63
CA ILE A 22 12.90 -11.70 -11.49
C ILE A 22 13.08 -13.17 -11.09
N ARG A 23 14.10 -13.86 -11.61
CA ARG A 23 14.39 -15.26 -11.26
C ARG A 23 14.80 -15.47 -9.80
N ILE A 24 15.02 -14.40 -9.05
CA ILE A 24 15.28 -14.46 -7.62
C ILE A 24 13.95 -14.22 -6.89
N ARG A 25 13.41 -15.26 -6.24
CA ARG A 25 12.18 -15.19 -5.43
C ARG A 25 12.41 -14.38 -4.15
N SER A 26 12.46 -13.06 -4.27
CA SER A 26 12.74 -12.14 -3.15
C SER A 26 11.50 -11.83 -2.31
N VAL A 27 10.66 -12.82 -2.07
CA VAL A 27 9.60 -12.75 -1.05
C VAL A 27 10.26 -12.75 0.33
N GLN A 28 9.76 -11.94 1.24
CA GLN A 28 10.27 -11.91 2.62
C GLN A 28 10.14 -13.29 3.28
N GLU A 29 11.22 -13.69 3.94
CA GLU A 29 11.34 -14.93 4.70
C GLU A 29 11.86 -14.63 6.12
N PRO A 30 11.77 -15.58 7.05
CA PRO A 30 12.38 -15.41 8.36
C PRO A 30 13.86 -15.00 8.27
N PRO A 31 14.34 -14.13 9.17
CA PRO A 31 15.74 -13.70 9.19
C PRO A 31 16.71 -14.87 9.29
N ALA A 32 17.81 -14.78 8.53
CA ALA A 32 18.95 -15.69 8.60
C ALA A 32 20.24 -14.88 8.78
N ASP A 33 21.36 -15.58 9.05
CA ASP A 33 22.67 -14.92 9.23
C ASP A 33 23.04 -14.11 7.97
N GLY A 34 23.28 -12.83 8.13
CA GLY A 34 23.56 -11.89 7.04
C GLY A 34 22.38 -11.65 6.07
N ALA A 35 21.15 -12.05 6.43
CA ALA A 35 19.97 -11.91 5.60
C ALA A 35 18.73 -11.51 6.46
N PRO A 36 18.63 -10.25 6.87
CA PRO A 36 17.59 -9.78 7.82
C PRO A 36 16.16 -9.96 7.32
N TYR A 37 15.94 -9.95 6.00
CA TYR A 37 14.62 -10.15 5.38
C TYR A 37 14.51 -11.45 4.59
N GLY A 38 15.47 -12.36 4.81
CA GLY A 38 15.52 -13.68 4.19
C GLY A 38 16.60 -13.84 3.11
N PRO A 39 17.06 -15.07 2.87
CA PRO A 39 18.19 -15.37 1.98
C PRO A 39 17.97 -14.91 0.53
N ASN A 40 16.74 -15.00 0.03
CA ASN A 40 16.44 -14.63 -1.35
C ASN A 40 16.35 -13.11 -1.54
N VAL A 41 15.84 -12.37 -0.56
CA VAL A 41 15.89 -10.89 -0.58
C VAL A 41 17.33 -10.43 -0.57
N ARG A 42 18.18 -11.02 0.29
CA ARG A 42 19.63 -10.77 0.31
C ARG A 42 20.28 -11.04 -1.06
N LYS A 43 19.97 -12.18 -1.68
CA LYS A 43 20.48 -12.54 -3.00
C LYS A 43 20.08 -11.54 -4.08
N CYS A 44 18.86 -10.99 -3.99
CA CYS A 44 18.38 -9.98 -4.92
C CYS A 44 19.13 -8.65 -4.75
N LEU A 45 19.41 -8.24 -3.51
CA LEU A 45 20.27 -7.10 -3.22
C LEU A 45 21.69 -7.28 -3.76
N ASP A 46 22.30 -8.45 -3.54
CA ASP A 46 23.62 -8.78 -4.08
C ASP A 46 23.66 -8.69 -5.61
N HIS A 47 22.60 -9.16 -6.28
CA HIS A 47 22.45 -9.05 -7.73
C HIS A 47 22.41 -7.57 -8.18
N ALA A 48 21.56 -6.74 -7.58
CA ALA A 48 21.44 -5.32 -7.92
C ALA A 48 22.77 -4.56 -7.72
N LEU A 49 23.47 -4.81 -6.61
CA LEU A 49 24.79 -4.25 -6.34
C LEU A 49 25.85 -4.73 -7.34
N ALA A 50 25.83 -6.00 -7.73
CA ALA A 50 26.74 -6.56 -8.73
C ALA A 50 26.51 -5.96 -10.12
N VAL A 51 25.26 -5.82 -10.56
CA VAL A 51 24.90 -5.15 -11.81
C VAL A 51 25.39 -3.70 -11.79
N SER A 52 25.08 -2.96 -10.72
CA SER A 52 25.51 -1.57 -10.55
C SER A 52 27.04 -1.41 -10.61
N LYS A 53 27.78 -2.31 -9.96
CA LYS A 53 29.25 -2.34 -10.00
C LYS A 53 29.75 -2.67 -11.40
N GLY A 54 29.10 -3.59 -12.10
CA GLY A 54 29.41 -3.94 -13.51
C GLY A 54 29.20 -2.76 -14.45
N LEU A 55 28.22 -1.91 -14.18
CA LEU A 55 28.00 -0.64 -14.85
C LEU A 55 29.00 0.47 -14.45
N GLY A 56 29.92 0.22 -13.51
CA GLY A 56 30.97 1.16 -13.09
C GLY A 56 30.55 2.16 -12.03
N PHE A 57 29.42 1.96 -11.34
CA PHE A 57 28.97 2.83 -10.26
C PHE A 57 29.64 2.46 -8.91
N ARG A 58 29.77 3.44 -8.02
CA ARG A 58 30.14 3.19 -6.62
C ARG A 58 28.97 2.49 -5.93
N THR A 59 29.24 1.41 -5.22
CA THR A 59 28.19 0.63 -4.53
C THR A 59 28.47 0.54 -3.04
N THR A 60 27.41 0.53 -2.24
CA THR A 60 27.46 0.34 -0.80
C THR A 60 26.38 -0.67 -0.41
N ASP A 61 26.78 -1.61 0.46
CA ASP A 61 25.89 -2.50 1.18
C ASP A 61 25.82 -1.99 2.62
N LEU A 62 24.64 -1.65 3.11
CA LEU A 62 24.43 -1.18 4.47
C LEU A 62 23.94 -2.35 5.33
N ASP A 63 24.89 -3.09 5.89
CA ASP A 63 24.67 -4.19 6.84
C ASP A 63 23.65 -5.23 6.35
N HIS A 64 23.56 -5.43 5.04
CA HIS A 64 22.60 -6.33 4.39
C HIS A 64 21.13 -5.95 4.58
N GLN A 65 20.87 -4.79 5.22
CA GLN A 65 19.52 -4.26 5.39
C GLN A 65 19.00 -3.62 4.11
N MET A 66 19.88 -2.96 3.38
CA MET A 66 19.66 -2.36 2.07
C MET A 66 20.98 -2.00 1.42
N GLY A 67 20.95 -1.49 0.20
CA GLY A 67 22.14 -1.01 -0.46
C GLY A 67 21.84 0.13 -1.44
N TRP A 68 22.89 0.68 -2.05
CA TRP A 68 22.72 1.69 -3.09
C TRP A 68 23.89 1.71 -4.07
N CYS A 69 23.64 2.30 -5.21
CA CYS A 69 24.70 2.73 -6.11
C CYS A 69 24.67 4.25 -6.32
N GLU A 70 25.82 4.83 -6.69
CA GLU A 70 25.98 6.26 -6.79
C GLU A 70 26.85 6.66 -7.98
N PHE A 71 26.47 7.75 -8.67
CA PHE A 71 27.16 8.36 -9.77
C PHE A 71 27.23 9.89 -9.63
N GLY A 72 28.28 10.49 -10.17
CA GLY A 72 28.49 11.94 -10.15
C GLY A 72 29.28 12.40 -8.92
N GLU A 73 29.47 13.70 -8.85
CA GLU A 73 30.20 14.41 -7.80
C GLU A 73 29.34 15.59 -7.29
N GLY A 74 29.67 16.15 -6.13
CA GLY A 74 29.00 17.30 -5.54
C GLY A 74 28.51 17.00 -4.12
N ASP A 75 28.15 18.07 -3.42
CA ASP A 75 27.70 17.99 -2.03
C ASP A 75 26.24 17.56 -1.92
N GLU A 76 25.41 17.95 -2.86
CA GLU A 76 24.00 17.58 -2.90
C GLU A 76 23.76 16.23 -3.62
N MET A 77 22.74 15.52 -3.20
CA MET A 77 22.39 14.20 -3.73
C MET A 77 20.91 14.16 -4.13
N ILE A 78 20.64 13.67 -5.34
CA ILE A 78 19.32 13.28 -5.84
C ILE A 78 19.15 11.78 -5.59
N ALA A 79 17.99 11.36 -5.07
CA ALA A 79 17.72 9.94 -4.84
C ALA A 79 16.63 9.38 -5.74
N VAL A 80 16.82 8.12 -6.16
CA VAL A 80 15.73 7.24 -6.59
C VAL A 80 15.60 6.13 -5.56
N LEU A 81 14.37 5.90 -5.09
CA LEU A 81 14.06 4.88 -4.10
C LEU A 81 13.30 3.75 -4.79
N GLY A 82 13.94 2.62 -5.00
CA GLY A 82 13.27 1.42 -5.48
C GLY A 82 13.37 0.28 -4.48
N HIS A 83 12.57 -0.77 -4.64
CA HIS A 83 12.65 -1.95 -3.79
C HIS A 83 12.83 -3.24 -4.60
N LEU A 84 13.37 -4.25 -3.94
CA LEU A 84 13.73 -5.54 -4.53
C LEU A 84 12.93 -6.69 -3.93
N ASP A 85 12.34 -6.51 -2.75
CA ASP A 85 11.39 -7.46 -2.18
C ASP A 85 10.08 -7.43 -2.96
N VAL A 86 9.35 -8.53 -2.91
CA VAL A 86 8.10 -8.70 -3.63
C VAL A 86 7.10 -9.45 -2.75
N VAL A 87 5.79 -9.21 -2.97
CA VAL A 87 4.73 -10.00 -2.33
C VAL A 87 4.78 -11.47 -2.79
N PRO A 88 4.24 -12.42 -2.00
CA PRO A 88 4.08 -13.80 -2.44
C PRO A 88 3.36 -13.90 -3.78
N GLU A 89 3.75 -14.87 -4.57
CA GLU A 89 3.19 -15.11 -5.91
C GLU A 89 1.69 -15.36 -5.92
N GLY A 90 1.16 -16.04 -4.89
CA GLY A 90 -0.25 -16.48 -4.87
C GLY A 90 -0.55 -17.57 -5.90
N GLU A 91 -1.82 -17.75 -6.22
CA GLU A 91 -2.31 -18.77 -7.16
C GLU A 91 -2.80 -18.12 -8.48
N GLY A 92 -3.01 -18.94 -9.50
CA GLY A 92 -3.63 -18.51 -10.77
C GLY A 92 -2.65 -18.06 -11.86
N TRP A 93 -1.35 -18.30 -11.70
CA TRP A 93 -0.34 -18.02 -12.72
C TRP A 93 -0.43 -18.98 -13.90
N THR A 94 -0.30 -18.45 -15.11
CA THR A 94 -0.13 -19.23 -16.34
C THR A 94 1.34 -19.27 -16.79
N PHE A 95 2.17 -18.34 -16.32
CA PHE A 95 3.62 -18.32 -16.49
C PHE A 95 4.30 -18.69 -15.16
N ASP A 96 5.59 -19.07 -15.22
CA ASP A 96 6.40 -19.20 -14.00
C ASP A 96 6.54 -17.79 -13.36
N PRO A 97 6.04 -17.57 -12.12
CA PRO A 97 6.11 -16.28 -11.47
C PRO A 97 7.53 -15.76 -11.27
N PHE A 98 8.52 -16.62 -11.32
CA PHE A 98 9.94 -16.27 -11.22
C PHE A 98 10.75 -16.74 -12.45
N GLY A 99 10.09 -16.89 -13.60
CA GLY A 99 10.73 -17.28 -14.86
C GLY A 99 11.48 -16.13 -15.55
N GLY A 100 11.00 -14.90 -15.44
CA GLY A 100 11.51 -13.76 -16.19
C GLY A 100 11.39 -14.01 -17.71
N GLU A 101 10.26 -14.59 -18.14
CA GLU A 101 10.02 -14.93 -19.54
C GLU A 101 9.72 -13.68 -20.36
N ILE A 102 10.41 -13.55 -21.50
CA ILE A 102 10.11 -12.49 -22.47
C ILE A 102 9.30 -13.10 -23.60
N ARG A 103 8.09 -12.59 -23.79
CA ARG A 103 7.17 -13.06 -24.80
C ARG A 103 6.21 -11.97 -25.24
N ASP A 104 5.92 -11.91 -26.53
CA ASP A 104 4.93 -11.00 -27.14
C ASP A 104 5.13 -9.52 -26.71
N GLY A 105 6.39 -9.06 -26.63
CA GLY A 105 6.75 -7.68 -26.24
C GLY A 105 6.62 -7.39 -24.75
N LYS A 106 6.47 -8.41 -23.92
CA LYS A 106 6.32 -8.30 -22.45
C LYS A 106 7.37 -9.14 -21.73
N ILE A 107 7.77 -8.69 -20.54
CA ILE A 107 8.52 -9.49 -19.58
C ILE A 107 7.59 -9.89 -18.44
N PHE A 108 7.43 -11.19 -18.21
CA PHE A 108 6.54 -11.75 -17.21
C PHE A 108 7.28 -12.15 -15.94
N GLY A 109 6.64 -11.91 -14.81
CA GLY A 109 7.07 -12.41 -13.51
C GLY A 109 6.78 -11.44 -12.38
N ARG A 110 6.72 -11.94 -11.16
CA ARG A 110 6.53 -11.17 -9.94
C ARG A 110 7.67 -10.16 -9.76
N GLY A 111 7.33 -8.89 -9.60
CA GLY A 111 8.29 -7.78 -9.53
C GLY A 111 8.62 -7.16 -10.89
N SER A 112 8.04 -7.63 -11.99
CA SER A 112 8.26 -7.01 -13.30
C SER A 112 7.67 -5.61 -13.38
N MET A 113 6.54 -5.36 -12.71
CA MET A 113 5.87 -4.07 -12.59
C MET A 113 6.16 -3.39 -11.24
N ASP A 114 6.18 -4.16 -10.14
CA ASP A 114 6.31 -3.70 -8.77
C ASP A 114 7.39 -4.49 -8.02
N ASP A 115 8.61 -3.96 -7.82
CA ASP A 115 9.21 -2.69 -8.33
C ASP A 115 10.58 -2.98 -9.00
N LYS A 116 10.95 -4.29 -9.24
CA LYS A 116 12.24 -4.66 -9.84
C LYS A 116 12.42 -4.08 -11.24
N GLY A 117 11.34 -4.08 -12.06
CA GLY A 117 11.36 -3.51 -13.40
C GLY A 117 11.69 -2.01 -13.38
N PRO A 118 10.90 -1.18 -12.69
CA PRO A 118 11.13 0.25 -12.58
C PRO A 118 12.45 0.61 -11.89
N THR A 119 12.84 -0.13 -10.85
CA THR A 119 14.15 0.03 -10.19
C THR A 119 15.30 -0.21 -11.18
N MET A 120 15.24 -1.26 -11.99
CA MET A 120 16.22 -1.52 -13.03
C MET A 120 16.16 -0.48 -14.15
N ALA A 121 14.98 0.01 -14.53
CA ALA A 121 14.84 1.10 -15.49
C ALA A 121 15.56 2.36 -14.99
N ALA A 122 15.40 2.73 -13.73
CA ALA A 122 16.11 3.87 -13.12
C ALA A 122 17.63 3.66 -13.10
N LEU A 123 18.10 2.45 -12.81
CA LEU A 123 19.53 2.10 -12.85
C LEU A 123 20.12 2.28 -14.26
N TYR A 124 19.43 1.79 -15.28
CA TYR A 124 19.88 1.91 -16.66
C TYR A 124 19.67 3.31 -17.23
N ALA A 125 18.71 4.09 -16.72
CA ALA A 125 18.58 5.52 -16.99
C ALA A 125 19.80 6.30 -16.48
N MET A 126 20.30 6.00 -15.28
CA MET A 126 21.54 6.56 -14.74
C MET A 126 22.75 6.13 -15.58
N ALA A 127 22.79 4.89 -16.08
CA ALA A 127 23.85 4.44 -16.98
C ALA A 127 23.84 5.20 -18.32
N ALA A 128 22.68 5.40 -18.92
CA ALA A 128 22.53 6.20 -20.14
C ALA A 128 22.97 7.66 -19.91
N LEU A 129 22.62 8.25 -18.76
CA LEU A 129 23.05 9.61 -18.41
C LEU A 129 24.57 9.70 -18.29
N ARG A 130 25.23 8.75 -17.64
CA ARG A 130 26.69 8.64 -17.59
C ARG A 130 27.30 8.58 -19.00
N ASP A 131 26.77 7.72 -19.87
CA ASP A 131 27.29 7.47 -21.21
C ASP A 131 27.07 8.67 -22.16
N SER A 132 26.04 9.48 -21.90
CA SER A 132 25.80 10.74 -22.62
C SER A 132 26.87 11.80 -22.35
N GLY A 133 27.54 11.73 -21.19
CA GLY A 133 28.55 12.70 -20.78
C GLY A 133 28.01 14.10 -20.45
N LEU A 134 26.70 14.21 -20.21
CA LEU A 134 26.08 15.47 -19.80
C LEU A 134 26.60 15.92 -18.41
N PRO A 135 26.86 17.22 -18.21
CA PRO A 135 27.40 17.72 -16.96
C PRO A 135 26.36 17.67 -15.84
N LEU A 136 26.78 17.19 -14.66
CA LEU A 136 25.97 17.15 -13.44
C LEU A 136 26.60 18.04 -12.38
N LYS A 137 25.76 18.62 -11.51
CA LYS A 137 26.17 19.37 -10.32
C LYS A 137 25.91 18.62 -9.04
N ARG A 138 24.95 17.65 -9.08
CA ARG A 138 24.55 16.82 -7.95
C ARG A 138 24.88 15.36 -8.24
N ARG A 139 25.17 14.61 -7.17
CA ARG A 139 25.26 13.15 -7.24
C ARG A 139 23.88 12.54 -7.42
N ILE A 140 23.84 11.40 -8.08
CA ILE A 140 22.63 10.59 -8.20
C ILE A 140 22.85 9.31 -7.43
N ARG A 141 21.93 8.94 -6.52
CA ARG A 141 21.94 7.71 -5.76
C ARG A 141 20.67 6.93 -6.03
N ILE A 142 20.81 5.66 -6.39
CA ILE A 142 19.69 4.73 -6.46
C ILE A 142 19.78 3.82 -5.24
N LEU A 143 18.75 3.88 -4.39
CA LEU A 143 18.58 3.08 -3.20
C LEU A 143 17.84 1.79 -3.56
N PHE A 144 18.36 0.66 -3.14
CA PHE A 144 17.79 -0.67 -3.31
C PHE A 144 17.21 -1.11 -1.98
N GLY A 145 15.93 -0.88 -1.79
CA GLY A 145 15.17 -1.33 -0.63
C GLY A 145 14.94 -2.83 -0.63
N THR A 146 14.66 -3.36 0.54
CA THR A 146 14.55 -4.80 0.78
C THR A 146 13.38 -5.17 1.70
N ASN A 147 12.53 -4.19 2.07
CA ASN A 147 11.43 -4.39 2.99
C ASN A 147 10.28 -3.38 2.77
N GLU A 148 9.99 -2.98 1.53
CA GLU A 148 8.87 -2.07 1.24
C GLU A 148 7.54 -2.72 1.57
N GLU A 149 7.31 -3.90 1.02
CA GLU A 149 6.06 -4.66 1.04
C GLU A 149 5.58 -5.03 2.46
N THR A 150 6.48 -4.99 3.42
CA THR A 150 6.20 -5.48 4.78
C THR A 150 6.56 -4.50 5.91
N GLY A 151 6.82 -3.20 5.58
CA GLY A 151 6.86 -2.16 6.60
C GLY A 151 8.03 -1.19 6.59
N SER A 152 8.86 -1.19 5.54
CA SER A 152 9.94 -0.21 5.31
C SER A 152 10.93 -0.08 6.49
N ASN A 153 11.28 -1.20 7.13
CA ASN A 153 12.23 -1.21 8.25
C ASN A 153 13.66 -0.94 7.79
N ASP A 154 13.99 -1.30 6.58
CA ASP A 154 15.24 -0.99 5.88
C ASP A 154 15.44 0.53 5.76
N MET A 155 14.42 1.30 5.40
CA MET A 155 14.49 2.75 5.34
C MET A 155 14.59 3.40 6.75
N LYS A 156 13.96 2.79 7.76
CA LYS A 156 14.16 3.18 9.16
C LYS A 156 15.61 2.92 9.59
N TYR A 157 16.16 1.77 9.16
CA TYR A 157 17.56 1.42 9.41
C TYR A 157 18.49 2.42 8.75
N TYR A 158 18.29 2.74 7.46
CA TYR A 158 19.05 3.74 6.71
C TYR A 158 19.12 5.07 7.47
N LYS A 159 17.97 5.62 7.87
CA LYS A 159 17.91 6.89 8.60
C LYS A 159 18.62 6.84 9.97
N SER A 160 18.44 5.77 10.72
CA SER A 160 19.02 5.61 12.06
C SER A 160 20.53 5.35 12.04
N HIS A 161 21.09 4.90 10.90
CA HIS A 161 22.52 4.63 10.73
C HIS A 161 23.24 5.70 9.90
N GLY A 162 22.69 6.91 9.87
CA GLY A 162 23.34 8.07 9.26
C GLY A 162 23.26 8.10 7.74
N GLY A 163 22.26 7.43 7.16
CA GLY A 163 21.97 7.54 5.74
C GLY A 163 21.72 8.99 5.31
N GLU A 164 22.41 9.42 4.29
CA GLU A 164 22.30 10.77 3.75
C GLU A 164 20.93 11.00 3.14
N LEU A 165 20.25 12.09 3.49
CA LEU A 165 18.95 12.45 2.95
C LEU A 165 19.10 13.24 1.65
N PRO A 166 18.28 12.94 0.62
CA PRO A 166 18.34 13.65 -0.64
C PRO A 166 17.79 15.08 -0.52
N VAL A 167 18.31 15.96 -1.37
CA VAL A 167 17.69 17.29 -1.54
C VAL A 167 16.39 17.19 -2.32
N MET A 168 16.31 16.26 -3.28
CA MET A 168 15.14 15.91 -4.07
C MET A 168 15.24 14.45 -4.53
N GLY A 169 14.10 13.80 -4.80
CA GLY A 169 14.10 12.44 -5.32
C GLY A 169 12.73 11.95 -5.74
N PHE A 170 12.70 10.73 -6.25
CA PHE A 170 11.44 10.06 -6.54
C PHE A 170 11.54 8.55 -6.28
N THR A 171 10.40 7.90 -6.08
CA THR A 171 10.27 6.45 -6.16
C THR A 171 9.55 6.09 -7.45
N PRO A 172 10.06 5.11 -8.24
CA PRO A 172 9.39 4.65 -9.44
C PRO A 172 8.32 3.59 -9.15
N ASP A 173 7.59 3.75 -8.07
CA ASP A 173 6.62 2.82 -7.51
C ASP A 173 5.25 3.51 -7.36
N GLY A 174 4.61 3.79 -8.51
CA GLY A 174 3.31 4.46 -8.54
C GLY A 174 2.83 4.77 -9.96
N GLU A 175 2.03 5.82 -10.09
CA GLU A 175 1.43 6.23 -11.35
C GLU A 175 1.96 7.57 -11.84
N TYR A 176 2.03 7.73 -13.16
CA TYR A 176 2.20 9.05 -13.76
C TYR A 176 0.95 9.93 -13.67
N PRO A 177 1.09 11.30 -13.74
CA PRO A 177 2.37 12.02 -13.96
C PRO A 177 3.25 12.18 -12.72
N VAL A 178 2.72 12.51 -11.56
CA VAL A 178 3.44 12.64 -10.27
C VAL A 178 2.43 12.41 -9.16
N ILE A 179 2.77 11.60 -8.18
CA ILE A 179 2.04 11.49 -6.93
C ILE A 179 2.77 12.36 -5.91
N ASN A 180 2.28 13.59 -5.70
CA ASN A 180 2.86 14.56 -4.78
C ASN A 180 2.21 14.54 -3.40
N GLY A 181 1.14 13.74 -3.23
CA GLY A 181 0.40 13.59 -1.98
C GLY A 181 0.03 12.13 -1.70
N GLU A 182 0.26 11.69 -0.47
CA GLU A 182 -0.15 10.38 0.04
C GLU A 182 -0.79 10.56 1.41
N LYS A 183 -2.06 10.14 1.56
CA LYS A 183 -2.82 10.30 2.81
C LYS A 183 -2.12 9.67 4.00
N GLY A 184 -2.29 10.27 5.18
CA GLY A 184 -1.89 9.63 6.42
C GLY A 184 -2.70 8.36 6.66
N ILE A 185 -2.08 7.30 7.15
CA ILE A 185 -2.72 5.99 7.34
C ILE A 185 -2.66 5.60 8.80
N ILE A 186 -3.82 5.30 9.38
CA ILE A 186 -3.94 4.81 10.74
C ILE A 186 -4.64 3.45 10.70
N ASN A 187 -4.00 2.45 11.31
CA ASN A 187 -4.64 1.18 11.64
C ASN A 187 -4.74 1.10 13.16
N VAL A 188 -5.95 0.95 13.66
CA VAL A 188 -6.23 0.88 15.10
C VAL A 188 -7.13 -0.31 15.41
N ASN A 189 -6.87 -0.95 16.54
CA ASN A 189 -7.65 -2.07 17.04
C ASN A 189 -8.34 -1.66 18.34
N TYR A 190 -9.64 -1.96 18.42
CA TYR A 190 -10.42 -1.78 19.64
C TYR A 190 -11.05 -3.11 20.04
N GLU A 191 -11.16 -3.33 21.34
CA GLU A 191 -11.78 -4.50 21.96
C GLU A 191 -12.99 -4.07 22.78
N ALA A 192 -14.05 -4.86 22.72
CA ALA A 192 -15.25 -4.71 23.53
C ALA A 192 -15.43 -5.96 24.37
N ASP A 193 -15.39 -5.79 25.71
CA ASP A 193 -15.67 -6.84 26.67
C ASP A 193 -17.11 -6.75 27.17
N TYR A 194 -17.81 -7.88 27.26
CA TYR A 194 -19.19 -7.91 27.70
C TYR A 194 -19.56 -9.21 28.42
N THR A 195 -20.70 -9.16 29.12
CA THR A 195 -21.33 -10.34 29.74
C THR A 195 -22.74 -10.45 29.21
N GLN A 196 -23.21 -11.67 29.05
CA GLN A 196 -24.55 -11.97 28.57
C GLN A 196 -25.28 -12.86 29.56
N THR A 197 -26.45 -12.49 30.03
CA THR A 197 -27.29 -13.20 30.99
C THR A 197 -28.67 -13.55 30.44
N GLY A 198 -29.07 -12.91 29.33
CA GLY A 198 -30.35 -13.11 28.65
C GLY A 198 -30.47 -14.46 27.93
N ASP A 199 -31.64 -14.68 27.38
CA ASP A 199 -31.96 -15.89 26.64
C ASP A 199 -31.44 -15.85 25.19
N VAL A 200 -31.17 -14.64 24.64
CA VAL A 200 -30.59 -14.41 23.32
C VAL A 200 -29.14 -14.02 23.49
N ARG A 201 -28.22 -14.78 22.92
CA ARG A 201 -26.80 -14.59 23.14
C ARG A 201 -26.02 -14.69 21.84
N LEU A 202 -25.05 -13.80 21.66
CA LEU A 202 -24.01 -13.91 20.65
C LEU A 202 -22.96 -14.93 21.14
N THR A 203 -22.72 -16.00 20.39
CA THR A 203 -21.70 -17.01 20.73
C THR A 203 -20.46 -16.93 19.90
N LYS A 204 -20.57 -16.36 18.68
CA LYS A 204 -19.44 -16.15 17.80
C LYS A 204 -19.73 -15.04 16.80
N ILE A 205 -18.69 -14.26 16.48
CA ILE A 205 -18.74 -13.25 15.42
C ILE A 205 -17.45 -13.25 14.65
N SER A 206 -17.54 -13.12 13.33
CA SER A 206 -16.37 -12.99 12.47
C SER A 206 -16.72 -12.28 11.17
N GLY A 207 -15.79 -11.48 10.64
CA GLY A 207 -15.96 -10.80 9.36
C GLY A 207 -14.68 -10.13 8.89
N GLY A 208 -14.54 -10.00 7.56
CA GLY A 208 -13.41 -9.39 6.91
C GLY A 208 -12.14 -10.25 6.90
N SER A 209 -11.18 -9.85 6.06
CA SER A 209 -9.90 -10.55 5.87
C SER A 209 -8.69 -9.70 6.26
N ALA A 210 -8.77 -8.38 6.08
CA ALA A 210 -7.69 -7.44 6.38
C ALA A 210 -8.25 -6.05 6.73
N PRO A 211 -7.56 -5.24 7.55
CA PRO A 211 -8.04 -3.89 7.93
C PRO A 211 -8.26 -2.96 6.74
N ASN A 212 -7.44 -3.06 5.70
CA ASN A 212 -7.46 -2.23 4.51
C ASN A 212 -8.33 -2.77 3.36
N VAL A 213 -9.25 -3.69 3.66
CA VAL A 213 -10.21 -4.26 2.71
C VAL A 213 -11.62 -4.11 3.26
N VAL A 214 -12.55 -3.60 2.45
CA VAL A 214 -13.98 -3.57 2.80
C VAL A 214 -14.50 -5.02 2.87
N PRO A 215 -15.08 -5.47 4.00
CA PRO A 215 -15.52 -6.85 4.17
C PRO A 215 -16.63 -7.25 3.19
N ALA A 216 -16.41 -8.29 2.39
CA ALA A 216 -17.43 -8.89 1.54
C ALA A 216 -18.36 -9.86 2.29
N SER A 217 -17.96 -10.34 3.46
CA SER A 217 -18.73 -11.29 4.26
C SER A 217 -18.49 -11.08 5.74
N ALA A 218 -19.55 -11.20 6.54
CA ALA A 218 -19.49 -11.25 7.99
C ALA A 218 -20.60 -12.19 8.50
N ARG A 219 -20.33 -12.86 9.63
CA ARG A 219 -21.27 -13.81 10.24
C ARG A 219 -21.32 -13.69 11.75
N ALA A 220 -22.47 -14.01 12.32
CA ALA A 220 -22.67 -14.17 13.75
C ALA A 220 -23.48 -15.43 14.04
N GLU A 221 -23.14 -16.12 15.11
CA GLU A 221 -23.90 -17.27 15.65
C GLU A 221 -24.64 -16.79 16.91
N ILE A 222 -25.96 -16.99 16.92
CA ILE A 222 -26.87 -16.60 18.01
C ILE A 222 -27.48 -17.84 18.62
N THR A 223 -27.45 -17.97 19.96
CA THR A 223 -28.26 -18.93 20.68
C THR A 223 -29.50 -18.27 21.24
N CYS A 224 -30.64 -18.98 21.20
CA CYS A 224 -31.91 -18.52 21.74
C CYS A 224 -32.86 -19.71 21.95
N PRO A 225 -33.92 -19.54 22.77
CA PRO A 225 -35.00 -20.53 22.91
C PRO A 225 -35.68 -20.86 21.58
N ASP A 226 -36.09 -22.11 21.37
CA ASP A 226 -36.67 -22.58 20.09
C ASP A 226 -37.91 -21.83 19.68
N ASP A 227 -38.75 -21.41 20.61
CA ASP A 227 -39.98 -20.64 20.35
C ASP A 227 -39.71 -19.21 19.90
N MET A 228 -38.53 -18.68 20.15
CA MET A 228 -38.08 -17.32 19.68
C MET A 228 -37.41 -17.33 18.29
N LYS A 229 -36.85 -18.47 17.89
CA LYS A 229 -36.05 -18.55 16.63
C LYS A 229 -36.77 -17.96 15.41
N PRO A 230 -38.04 -18.33 15.07
CA PRO A 230 -38.66 -17.81 13.83
C PRO A 230 -38.83 -16.29 13.84
N GLN A 231 -39.16 -15.72 14.99
CA GLN A 231 -39.34 -14.26 15.10
C GLN A 231 -38.00 -13.52 15.00
N LEU A 232 -36.96 -14.00 15.68
CA LEU A 232 -35.64 -13.39 15.68
C LEU A 232 -34.97 -13.47 14.31
N MET A 233 -35.13 -14.62 13.61
CA MET A 233 -34.64 -14.78 12.26
C MET A 233 -35.32 -13.78 11.29
N VAL A 234 -36.62 -13.51 11.43
CA VAL A 234 -37.33 -12.52 10.62
C VAL A 234 -36.86 -11.11 10.96
N LEU A 235 -36.63 -10.78 12.23
CA LEU A 235 -36.09 -9.47 12.63
C LEU A 235 -34.68 -9.26 12.07
N ALA A 236 -33.79 -10.25 12.21
CA ALA A 236 -32.42 -10.14 11.71
C ALA A 236 -32.32 -10.09 10.17
N ALA A 237 -33.25 -10.75 9.45
CA ALA A 237 -33.28 -10.77 7.99
C ALA A 237 -33.86 -9.47 7.38
N GLY A 238 -33.45 -8.31 7.88
CA GLY A 238 -34.03 -7.00 7.51
C GLY A 238 -33.73 -6.53 6.07
N CYS A 239 -32.85 -7.18 5.32
CA CYS A 239 -32.52 -6.81 3.93
C CYS A 239 -32.08 -8.04 3.10
N ASP A 240 -32.07 -7.88 1.77
CA ASP A 240 -31.69 -8.95 0.81
C ASP A 240 -30.25 -9.42 0.95
N ARG A 241 -29.39 -8.70 1.69
CA ARG A 241 -27.99 -9.03 1.92
C ARG A 241 -27.77 -9.80 3.22
N ILE A 242 -28.83 -10.07 3.98
CA ILE A 242 -28.79 -10.86 5.22
C ILE A 242 -29.51 -12.18 5.01
N THR A 243 -28.82 -13.26 5.36
CA THR A 243 -29.38 -14.62 5.38
C THR A 243 -29.33 -15.16 6.79
N CYS A 244 -30.46 -15.65 7.32
CA CYS A 244 -30.54 -16.33 8.59
C CYS A 244 -30.78 -17.83 8.36
N THR A 245 -29.94 -18.66 8.98
CA THR A 245 -30.04 -20.12 8.89
C THR A 245 -30.21 -20.71 10.25
N GLU A 246 -31.25 -21.53 10.47
CA GLU A 246 -31.49 -22.19 11.74
C GLU A 246 -30.35 -23.18 12.06
N THR A 247 -29.96 -23.23 13.35
CA THR A 247 -28.99 -24.16 13.90
C THR A 247 -29.64 -24.93 15.08
N ALA A 248 -28.93 -25.92 15.65
CA ALA A 248 -29.46 -26.69 16.76
C ALA A 248 -29.88 -25.84 17.98
N ASP A 249 -29.01 -24.87 18.34
CA ASP A 249 -29.17 -24.07 19.56
C ASP A 249 -29.62 -22.61 19.28
N GLY A 250 -29.92 -22.27 18.04
CA GLY A 250 -30.28 -20.89 17.66
C GLY A 250 -30.25 -20.70 16.13
N PHE A 251 -29.50 -19.71 15.62
CA PHE A 251 -29.36 -19.44 14.18
C PHE A 251 -28.07 -18.73 13.86
N GLU A 252 -27.62 -18.88 12.64
CA GLU A 252 -26.52 -18.12 12.05
C GLU A 252 -27.08 -16.96 11.23
N ILE A 253 -26.50 -15.79 11.37
CA ILE A 253 -26.73 -14.61 10.53
C ILE A 253 -25.49 -14.45 9.62
N LEU A 254 -25.71 -14.42 8.31
CA LEU A 254 -24.68 -14.16 7.30
C LEU A 254 -25.00 -12.85 6.57
N ALA A 255 -24.10 -11.88 6.66
CA ALA A 255 -24.16 -10.64 5.89
C ALA A 255 -23.24 -10.72 4.67
N THR A 256 -23.76 -10.32 3.50
CA THR A 256 -23.04 -10.30 2.22
C THR A 256 -22.87 -8.87 1.74
N GLY A 257 -21.63 -8.38 1.72
CA GLY A 257 -21.22 -7.08 1.24
C GLY A 257 -20.65 -7.07 -0.18
N VAL A 258 -19.90 -6.03 -0.48
CA VAL A 258 -19.10 -5.88 -1.71
C VAL A 258 -17.71 -5.42 -1.31
N SER A 259 -16.69 -6.17 -1.71
CA SER A 259 -15.30 -5.83 -1.40
C SER A 259 -14.83 -4.62 -2.19
N ALA A 260 -14.04 -3.78 -1.53
CA ALA A 260 -13.30 -2.68 -2.13
C ALA A 260 -12.00 -2.46 -1.34
N HIS A 261 -11.07 -1.68 -1.91
CA HIS A 261 -9.87 -1.29 -1.17
C HIS A 261 -10.20 -0.24 -0.11
N GLY A 262 -9.55 -0.30 1.07
CA GLY A 262 -9.79 0.64 2.18
C GLY A 262 -9.42 2.11 1.89
N ALA A 263 -8.77 2.39 0.77
CA ALA A 263 -8.55 3.75 0.28
C ALA A 263 -9.77 4.34 -0.45
N SER A 264 -10.70 3.49 -0.88
CA SER A 264 -11.92 3.86 -1.60
C SER A 264 -13.09 3.02 -1.07
N PRO A 265 -13.39 3.10 0.23
CA PRO A 265 -14.41 2.25 0.86
C PRO A 265 -15.83 2.51 0.35
N GLU A 266 -16.08 3.68 -0.21
CA GLU A 266 -17.35 4.07 -0.84
C GLU A 266 -17.70 3.26 -2.09
N LEU A 267 -16.73 2.56 -2.69
CA LEU A 267 -16.95 1.63 -3.81
C LEU A 267 -17.40 0.23 -3.34
N GLY A 268 -17.38 -0.02 -2.03
CA GLY A 268 -17.80 -1.27 -1.43
C GLY A 268 -19.11 -1.17 -0.65
N ILE A 269 -19.49 -2.30 -0.04
CA ILE A 269 -20.56 -2.38 0.96
C ILE A 269 -20.03 -3.22 2.11
N ASN A 270 -19.89 -2.63 3.29
CA ASN A 270 -19.29 -3.27 4.44
C ASN A 270 -20.24 -4.32 5.06
N ALA A 271 -19.88 -5.60 4.92
CA ALA A 271 -20.69 -6.70 5.47
C ALA A 271 -20.75 -6.68 7.02
N ILE A 272 -19.72 -6.15 7.70
CA ILE A 272 -19.76 -6.03 9.17
C ILE A 272 -20.80 -4.98 9.57
N GLY A 273 -20.89 -3.85 8.86
CA GLY A 273 -21.92 -2.83 9.09
C GLY A 273 -23.33 -3.41 8.95
N LEU A 274 -23.58 -4.15 7.86
CA LEU A 274 -24.87 -4.85 7.67
C LEU A 274 -25.17 -5.85 8.80
N LEU A 275 -24.15 -6.55 9.27
CA LEU A 275 -24.29 -7.49 10.40
C LEU A 275 -24.62 -6.77 11.70
N MET A 276 -24.00 -5.59 11.96
CA MET A 276 -24.31 -4.80 13.15
C MET A 276 -25.78 -4.30 13.11
N ASP A 277 -26.25 -3.83 11.95
CA ASP A 277 -27.66 -3.45 11.77
C ASP A 277 -28.61 -4.60 12.11
N ALA A 278 -28.30 -5.81 11.61
CA ALA A 278 -29.11 -7.01 11.91
C ALA A 278 -29.09 -7.38 13.39
N LEU A 279 -27.91 -7.39 14.03
CA LEU A 279 -27.75 -7.69 15.45
C LEU A 279 -28.43 -6.66 16.35
N GLY A 280 -28.44 -5.39 15.98
CA GLY A 280 -29.11 -4.30 16.68
C GLY A 280 -30.63 -4.45 16.79
N THR A 281 -31.25 -5.31 15.95
CA THR A 281 -32.69 -5.60 16.02
C THR A 281 -33.03 -6.68 17.06
N LEU A 282 -32.03 -7.39 17.57
CA LEU A 282 -32.19 -8.51 18.48
C LEU A 282 -32.18 -8.05 19.95
N PRO A 283 -32.90 -8.74 20.85
CA PRO A 283 -32.92 -8.42 22.28
C PRO A 283 -31.65 -8.91 22.98
N LEU A 284 -30.51 -8.39 22.61
CA LEU A 284 -29.22 -8.65 23.23
C LEU A 284 -29.08 -7.85 24.53
N ASP A 285 -28.28 -8.37 25.47
CA ASP A 285 -28.01 -7.68 26.74
C ASP A 285 -27.08 -6.46 26.56
N GLU A 286 -27.20 -5.51 27.48
CA GLU A 286 -26.17 -4.49 27.69
C GLU A 286 -24.96 -5.11 28.45
N PRO A 287 -23.72 -4.71 28.13
CA PRO A 287 -23.33 -3.63 27.22
C PRO A 287 -23.17 -4.06 25.74
N LEU A 288 -23.35 -5.36 25.39
CA LEU A 288 -23.18 -5.84 24.01
C LEU A 288 -24.06 -5.05 23.01
N LEU A 289 -25.36 -4.86 23.36
CA LEU A 289 -26.26 -4.11 22.49
C LEU A 289 -25.79 -2.67 22.26
N GLY A 290 -25.24 -2.02 23.29
CA GLY A 290 -24.63 -0.70 23.16
C GLY A 290 -23.46 -0.66 22.18
N PHE A 291 -22.56 -1.66 22.21
CA PHE A 291 -21.46 -1.78 21.26
C PHE A 291 -21.96 -2.02 19.82
N VAL A 292 -22.97 -2.88 19.67
CA VAL A 292 -23.58 -3.17 18.37
C VAL A 292 -24.19 -1.91 17.77
N HIS A 293 -24.98 -1.15 18.55
CA HIS A 293 -25.58 0.11 18.10
C HIS A 293 -24.52 1.17 17.77
N PHE A 294 -23.46 1.31 18.60
CA PHE A 294 -22.40 2.24 18.29
C PHE A 294 -21.74 1.93 16.94
N LEU A 295 -21.44 0.66 16.66
CA LEU A 295 -20.86 0.25 15.39
C LEU A 295 -21.83 0.41 14.21
N SER A 296 -23.10 0.11 14.39
CA SER A 296 -24.15 0.31 13.39
C SER A 296 -24.31 1.80 13.03
N ASP A 297 -24.49 2.65 14.06
CA ASP A 297 -24.86 4.05 13.88
C ASP A 297 -23.72 4.97 13.47
N HIS A 298 -22.46 4.62 13.83
CA HIS A 298 -21.32 5.53 13.68
C HIS A 298 -20.17 5.00 12.82
N VAL A 299 -20.14 3.68 12.49
CA VAL A 299 -18.94 3.07 11.91
C VAL A 299 -19.27 2.19 10.71
N GLY A 300 -20.27 1.35 10.83
CA GLY A 300 -20.44 0.17 9.98
C GLY A 300 -20.60 0.42 8.48
N LEU A 301 -21.49 1.33 8.11
CA LEU A 301 -21.78 1.66 6.69
C LEU A 301 -21.26 3.03 6.28
N GLU A 302 -20.74 3.80 7.22
CA GLU A 302 -20.14 5.10 6.96
C GLU A 302 -18.68 4.95 6.51
N SER A 303 -18.29 5.69 5.50
CA SER A 303 -16.95 5.56 4.88
C SER A 303 -16.05 6.79 5.03
N ASP A 304 -16.48 7.83 5.76
CA ASP A 304 -15.76 9.10 5.89
C ASP A 304 -15.62 9.63 7.33
N GLY A 305 -16.14 8.89 8.33
CA GLY A 305 -16.04 9.23 9.75
C GLY A 305 -16.86 10.43 10.17
N THR A 306 -17.93 10.78 9.44
CA THR A 306 -18.81 11.92 9.74
C THR A 306 -19.42 11.79 11.15
N SER A 307 -20.00 10.64 11.48
CA SER A 307 -20.64 10.40 12.77
C SER A 307 -19.67 10.28 13.94
N LEU A 308 -18.38 10.04 13.66
CA LEU A 308 -17.30 10.09 14.64
C LEU A 308 -16.71 11.49 14.85
N GLY A 309 -17.11 12.48 14.03
CA GLY A 309 -16.60 13.85 14.08
C GLY A 309 -15.23 14.05 13.45
N ILE A 310 -14.80 13.15 12.56
CA ILE A 310 -13.49 13.17 11.88
C ILE A 310 -13.61 13.32 10.35
N ALA A 311 -14.72 13.81 9.84
CA ALA A 311 -14.96 14.02 8.40
C ALA A 311 -14.09 15.16 7.84
N LEU A 312 -12.79 14.93 7.74
CA LEU A 312 -11.83 15.87 7.18
C LEU A 312 -11.84 15.80 5.64
N SER A 313 -11.57 16.93 5.00
CA SER A 313 -11.43 17.01 3.55
C SER A 313 -10.52 18.15 3.14
N ASP A 314 -9.69 17.93 2.12
CA ASP A 314 -8.89 18.98 1.49
C ASP A 314 -8.99 18.94 -0.04
N GLU A 315 -8.51 20.00 -0.70
CA GLU A 315 -8.50 20.09 -2.16
C GLU A 315 -7.53 19.10 -2.81
N PRO A 316 -6.27 18.92 -2.30
CA PRO A 316 -5.29 18.05 -2.93
C PRO A 316 -5.63 16.57 -2.87
N SER A 317 -6.27 16.07 -1.81
CA SER A 317 -6.46 14.63 -1.61
C SER A 317 -7.91 14.19 -1.31
N GLY A 318 -8.85 15.14 -1.24
CA GLY A 318 -10.25 14.87 -0.99
C GLY A 318 -10.55 14.47 0.44
N LYS A 319 -11.57 13.62 0.64
CA LYS A 319 -12.11 13.26 1.96
C LYS A 319 -11.24 12.26 2.72
N LEU A 320 -11.31 12.29 4.06
CA LEU A 320 -10.92 11.16 4.90
C LEU A 320 -11.69 9.89 4.46
N THR A 321 -11.02 8.75 4.47
CA THR A 321 -11.66 7.45 4.23
C THR A 321 -11.58 6.59 5.49
N PHE A 322 -12.68 5.88 5.81
CA PHE A 322 -12.82 5.10 7.03
C PHE A 322 -13.36 3.69 6.72
N ASN A 323 -12.69 2.66 7.19
CA ASN A 323 -13.07 1.27 6.94
C ASN A 323 -12.98 0.42 8.21
N LEU A 324 -14.10 -0.15 8.61
CA LEU A 324 -14.16 -1.25 9.59
C LEU A 324 -13.78 -2.55 8.86
N GLY A 325 -12.50 -2.92 8.91
CA GLY A 325 -11.96 -3.97 8.05
C GLY A 325 -12.16 -5.38 8.56
N THR A 326 -12.09 -5.61 9.87
CA THR A 326 -12.33 -6.96 10.46
C THR A 326 -13.02 -6.89 11.80
N ILE A 327 -13.79 -7.93 12.10
CA ILE A 327 -14.32 -8.21 13.42
C ILE A 327 -14.11 -9.69 13.74
N GLN A 328 -13.76 -10.01 14.98
CA GLN A 328 -13.66 -11.38 15.47
C GLN A 328 -13.93 -11.42 16.96
N GLY A 329 -14.76 -12.36 17.41
CA GLY A 329 -15.10 -12.50 18.83
C GLY A 329 -15.92 -13.74 19.14
N ASP A 330 -16.24 -13.86 20.43
CA ASP A 330 -16.97 -14.97 21.03
C ASP A 330 -18.09 -14.46 21.96
N GLU A 331 -18.51 -15.26 22.96
CA GLU A 331 -19.59 -14.91 23.88
C GLU A 331 -19.20 -13.87 24.95
N THR A 332 -17.94 -13.44 25.01
CA THR A 332 -17.40 -12.58 26.09
C THR A 332 -16.74 -11.29 25.57
N SER A 333 -16.22 -11.31 24.34
CA SER A 333 -15.56 -10.16 23.74
C SER A 333 -15.52 -10.22 22.22
N PHE A 334 -15.32 -9.10 21.60
CA PHE A 334 -14.87 -9.04 20.20
C PHE A 334 -13.83 -7.95 19.98
N LEU A 335 -12.93 -8.23 19.04
CA LEU A 335 -11.90 -7.33 18.54
C LEU A 335 -12.28 -6.82 17.17
N ILE A 336 -12.21 -5.51 16.97
CA ILE A 336 -12.35 -4.87 15.67
C ILE A 336 -11.05 -4.27 15.22
N ARG A 337 -10.82 -4.25 13.90
CA ARG A 337 -9.68 -3.58 13.28
C ARG A 337 -10.15 -2.59 12.24
N ILE A 338 -9.71 -1.37 12.39
CA ILE A 338 -10.10 -0.22 11.60
C ILE A 338 -8.89 0.31 10.84
N ASN A 339 -9.08 0.63 9.56
CA ASN A 339 -8.14 1.38 8.75
C ASN A 339 -8.80 2.69 8.31
N TYR A 340 -8.21 3.82 8.63
CA TYR A 340 -8.67 5.10 8.11
C TYR A 340 -7.51 5.97 7.63
N ARG A 341 -7.80 6.85 6.68
CA ARG A 341 -6.79 7.62 5.98
C ARG A 341 -7.21 9.08 5.93
N TYR A 342 -6.42 9.94 6.58
CA TYR A 342 -6.69 11.35 6.67
C TYR A 342 -6.01 12.14 5.54
N PRO A 343 -6.62 13.28 5.10
CA PRO A 343 -6.14 14.07 3.96
C PRO A 343 -4.76 14.69 4.22
N VAL A 344 -4.03 14.99 3.14
CA VAL A 344 -2.61 15.34 3.18
C VAL A 344 -2.26 16.66 3.83
N THR A 345 -3.21 17.58 3.99
CA THR A 345 -3.00 18.86 4.67
C THR A 345 -3.34 18.83 6.17
N PHE A 346 -3.77 17.67 6.67
CA PHE A 346 -4.08 17.44 8.07
C PHE A 346 -3.01 16.58 8.74
N THR A 347 -3.09 16.48 10.04
CA THR A 347 -2.16 15.72 10.88
C THR A 347 -2.87 14.63 11.66
N TYR A 348 -2.12 13.74 12.28
CA TYR A 348 -2.64 12.73 13.22
C TYR A 348 -3.53 13.35 14.30
N ASP A 349 -3.10 14.49 14.85
CA ASP A 349 -3.79 15.14 15.98
C ASP A 349 -5.15 15.73 15.59
N ASP A 350 -5.40 15.93 14.30
CA ASP A 350 -6.69 16.45 13.81
C ASP A 350 -7.80 15.38 13.77
N CYS A 351 -7.45 14.10 13.87
CA CYS A 351 -8.43 13.00 13.74
C CYS A 351 -8.30 11.91 14.81
N ALA A 352 -7.10 11.41 15.11
CA ALA A 352 -6.93 10.23 15.95
C ALA A 352 -7.43 10.41 17.39
N PRO A 353 -7.14 11.52 18.10
CA PRO A 353 -7.66 11.72 19.47
C PRO A 353 -9.19 11.81 19.51
N ILE A 354 -9.82 12.35 18.46
CA ILE A 354 -11.28 12.47 18.37
C ILE A 354 -11.90 11.10 18.16
N CYS A 355 -11.35 10.32 17.23
CA CYS A 355 -11.76 8.93 16.98
C CYS A 355 -11.61 8.08 18.24
N ASP A 356 -10.45 8.12 18.89
CA ASP A 356 -10.18 7.39 20.14
C ASP A 356 -11.20 7.75 21.23
N ALA A 357 -11.46 9.05 21.41
CA ALA A 357 -12.42 9.51 22.42
C ALA A 357 -13.83 8.97 22.16
N ALA A 358 -14.27 8.90 20.89
CA ALA A 358 -15.59 8.34 20.55
C ALA A 358 -15.69 6.85 20.93
N PHE A 359 -14.69 6.05 20.57
CA PHE A 359 -14.66 4.60 20.93
C PHE A 359 -14.53 4.37 22.43
N LEU A 360 -13.65 5.11 23.13
CA LEU A 360 -13.49 4.99 24.58
C LEU A 360 -14.77 5.39 25.35
N ASN A 361 -15.46 6.44 24.90
CA ASN A 361 -16.73 6.87 25.48
C ASN A 361 -17.86 5.83 25.26
N ALA A 362 -17.80 5.08 24.16
CA ALA A 362 -18.70 3.96 23.90
C ALA A 362 -18.33 2.68 24.69
N GLY A 363 -17.24 2.70 25.44
CA GLY A 363 -16.80 1.58 26.30
C GLY A 363 -15.80 0.62 25.67
N PHE A 364 -15.31 0.90 24.45
CA PHE A 364 -14.25 0.10 23.84
C PHE A 364 -12.89 0.36 24.50
N LEU A 365 -12.01 -0.63 24.44
CA LEU A 365 -10.63 -0.54 24.88
C LEU A 365 -9.70 -0.47 23.64
N LYS A 366 -8.82 0.53 23.57
CA LYS A 366 -7.80 0.59 22.54
C LYS A 366 -6.70 -0.42 22.81
N VAL A 367 -6.45 -1.33 21.86
CA VAL A 367 -5.46 -2.41 22.02
C VAL A 367 -4.11 -2.02 21.45
N ASN A 368 -4.09 -1.59 20.20
CA ASN A 368 -2.88 -1.11 19.53
C ASN A 368 -3.22 -0.17 18.38
N GLU A 369 -2.16 0.48 17.89
CA GLU A 369 -2.25 1.37 16.74
C GLU A 369 -0.94 1.35 15.96
N THR A 370 -1.04 1.54 14.64
CA THR A 370 0.08 1.92 13.79
C THR A 370 -0.28 3.14 12.98
N HIS A 371 0.67 4.05 12.81
CA HIS A 371 0.50 5.30 12.08
C HIS A 371 1.62 5.49 11.06
N LYS A 372 1.24 5.82 9.83
CA LYS A 372 2.13 6.36 8.79
C LYS A 372 1.66 7.79 8.50
N ALA A 373 2.52 8.77 8.73
CA ALA A 373 2.21 10.16 8.44
C ALA A 373 1.91 10.40 6.95
N CYS A 374 1.19 11.45 6.62
CA CYS A 374 0.99 11.84 5.23
C CYS A 374 2.30 12.32 4.59
N LEU A 375 2.36 12.22 3.28
CA LEU A 375 3.31 12.92 2.42
C LEU A 375 2.55 14.00 1.67
N TYR A 376 3.09 15.21 1.62
CA TYR A 376 2.59 16.22 0.71
C TYR A 376 3.69 17.21 0.33
N LEU A 377 3.96 17.32 -0.95
CA LEU A 377 4.80 18.36 -1.52
C LEU A 377 3.91 19.30 -2.35
N PRO A 378 3.97 20.63 -2.13
CA PRO A 378 3.20 21.58 -2.93
C PRO A 378 3.47 21.43 -4.42
N GLU A 379 2.42 21.61 -5.23
CA GLU A 379 2.52 21.50 -6.69
C GLU A 379 3.56 22.45 -7.29
N ASP A 380 3.72 23.64 -6.72
CA ASP A 380 4.63 24.69 -7.19
C ASP A 380 6.09 24.50 -6.75
N CYS A 381 6.41 23.44 -5.99
CA CYS A 381 7.80 23.18 -5.61
C CYS A 381 8.65 22.69 -6.80
N GLU A 382 9.98 22.96 -6.73
CA GLU A 382 10.94 22.64 -7.81
C GLU A 382 10.87 21.18 -8.26
N LEU A 383 10.81 20.23 -7.31
CA LEU A 383 10.76 18.81 -7.61
C LEU A 383 9.53 18.44 -8.44
N VAL A 384 8.34 18.79 -7.93
CA VAL A 384 7.07 18.44 -8.58
C VAL A 384 6.97 19.08 -9.97
N GLN A 385 7.28 20.38 -10.09
CA GLN A 385 7.28 21.07 -11.36
C GLN A 385 8.26 20.48 -12.36
N THR A 386 9.48 20.12 -11.92
CA THR A 386 10.48 19.51 -12.81
C THR A 386 9.98 18.17 -13.35
N LEU A 387 9.42 17.30 -12.50
CA LEU A 387 8.92 15.98 -12.91
C LEU A 387 7.68 16.09 -13.83
N LEU A 388 6.76 17.03 -13.55
CA LEU A 388 5.60 17.30 -14.40
C LEU A 388 6.04 17.77 -15.81
N HIS A 389 7.02 18.66 -15.88
CA HIS A 389 7.57 19.12 -17.17
C HIS A 389 8.27 17.99 -17.92
N VAL A 390 9.04 17.14 -17.23
CA VAL A 390 9.65 15.95 -17.85
C VAL A 390 8.59 15.04 -18.45
N TYR A 391 7.56 14.71 -17.69
CA TYR A 391 6.48 13.85 -18.16
C TYR A 391 5.75 14.45 -19.38
N ALA A 392 5.40 15.74 -19.31
CA ALA A 392 4.74 16.42 -20.42
C ALA A 392 5.61 16.46 -21.68
N ASP A 393 6.91 16.76 -21.55
CA ASP A 393 7.84 16.86 -22.66
C ASP A 393 8.09 15.50 -23.35
N GLU A 394 8.21 14.41 -22.57
CA GLU A 394 8.50 13.09 -23.13
C GLU A 394 7.25 12.40 -23.67
N THR A 395 6.06 12.63 -23.08
CA THR A 395 4.83 11.92 -23.46
C THR A 395 3.86 12.73 -24.31
N GLY A 396 3.93 14.07 -24.24
CA GLY A 396 2.93 14.96 -24.83
C GLY A 396 1.57 14.94 -24.10
N LEU A 397 1.47 14.29 -22.94
CA LEU A 397 0.24 14.16 -22.16
C LEU A 397 0.10 15.28 -21.12
N SER A 398 -1.13 15.48 -20.63
CA SER A 398 -1.39 16.40 -19.54
C SER A 398 -0.70 15.95 -18.25
N ALA A 399 -0.02 16.87 -17.59
CA ALA A 399 0.75 16.64 -16.39
C ALA A 399 0.13 17.41 -15.20
N ILE A 400 -0.85 16.78 -14.53
CA ILE A 400 -1.48 17.29 -13.31
C ILE A 400 -1.11 16.34 -12.18
N PRO A 401 -0.53 16.82 -11.07
CA PRO A 401 -0.14 15.95 -9.96
C PRO A 401 -1.36 15.30 -9.32
N LYS A 402 -1.14 14.17 -8.65
CA LYS A 402 -2.19 13.37 -8.00
C LYS A 402 -1.88 13.19 -6.52
N SER A 403 -2.95 13.03 -5.74
CA SER A 403 -2.85 12.47 -4.39
C SER A 403 -3.52 11.10 -4.34
N ILE A 404 -2.92 10.18 -3.59
CA ILE A 404 -3.43 8.81 -3.41
C ILE A 404 -3.74 8.51 -1.94
N GLY A 405 -4.63 7.55 -1.74
CA GLY A 405 -4.89 7.02 -0.41
C GLY A 405 -3.83 6.01 0.06
N GLY A 406 -3.00 5.48 -0.84
CA GLY A 406 -1.92 4.54 -0.56
C GLY A 406 -0.69 5.16 0.07
N GLY A 407 0.40 4.41 0.07
CA GLY A 407 1.70 4.89 0.51
C GLY A 407 2.79 4.07 -0.13
N THR A 408 3.85 4.73 -0.56
CA THR A 408 5.03 4.16 -1.18
C THR A 408 6.28 4.47 -0.35
N TYR A 409 7.45 4.09 -0.81
CA TYR A 409 8.71 4.53 -0.21
C TYR A 409 8.89 6.04 -0.13
N ALA A 410 8.16 6.83 -0.92
CA ALA A 410 8.21 8.28 -0.83
C ALA A 410 7.93 8.79 0.60
N LYS A 411 7.07 8.11 1.38
CA LYS A 411 6.84 8.44 2.81
C LYS A 411 8.04 8.18 3.72
N ALA A 412 8.96 7.34 3.32
CA ALA A 412 10.04 6.92 4.19
C ALA A 412 11.15 7.97 4.32
N ILE A 413 11.35 8.81 3.31
CA ILE A 413 12.42 9.81 3.22
C ILE A 413 11.83 11.16 2.77
N PRO A 414 12.22 12.29 3.39
CA PRO A 414 11.73 13.62 2.99
C PRO A 414 12.20 14.00 1.57
N ASN A 415 11.49 14.92 0.94
CA ASN A 415 11.78 15.48 -0.39
C ASN A 415 11.72 14.46 -1.53
N VAL A 416 10.90 13.44 -1.40
CA VAL A 416 10.67 12.39 -2.39
C VAL A 416 9.20 12.31 -2.71
N VAL A 417 8.86 12.06 -3.99
CA VAL A 417 7.50 11.82 -4.49
C VAL A 417 7.46 10.53 -5.30
N ALA A 418 6.28 9.96 -5.57
CA ALA A 418 6.22 8.85 -6.52
C ALA A 418 6.07 9.38 -7.96
N PHE A 419 6.77 8.71 -8.91
CA PHE A 419 6.87 9.13 -10.30
C PHE A 419 7.01 7.93 -11.24
N GLY A 420 5.89 7.50 -11.84
CA GLY A 420 5.81 6.28 -12.64
C GLY A 420 5.90 4.99 -11.78
N PRO A 421 5.91 3.81 -12.42
CA PRO A 421 6.09 3.57 -13.84
C PRO A 421 4.79 3.49 -14.67
N ILE A 422 3.62 3.52 -14.02
CA ILE A 422 2.33 3.19 -14.63
C ILE A 422 1.77 4.41 -15.37
N PHE A 423 1.49 4.25 -16.66
CA PHE A 423 0.85 5.29 -17.46
C PHE A 423 -0.67 5.24 -17.36
N PRO A 424 -1.37 6.37 -17.57
CA PRO A 424 -2.82 6.38 -17.64
C PRO A 424 -3.36 5.42 -18.70
N GLY A 425 -4.18 4.47 -18.29
CA GLY A 425 -4.79 3.47 -19.16
C GLY A 425 -4.01 2.16 -19.31
N ASP A 426 -2.85 2.03 -18.70
CA ASP A 426 -2.13 0.76 -18.65
C ASP A 426 -2.88 -0.29 -17.80
N GLU A 427 -2.70 -1.56 -18.13
CA GLU A 427 -3.24 -2.67 -17.35
C GLU A 427 -2.41 -2.87 -16.07
N VAL A 428 -2.98 -2.55 -14.92
CA VAL A 428 -2.31 -2.71 -13.61
C VAL A 428 -2.38 -4.16 -13.16
N ARG A 429 -1.20 -4.79 -13.04
CA ARG A 429 -1.01 -6.19 -12.62
C ARG A 429 -0.23 -6.38 -11.33
N GLU A 430 0.05 -5.29 -10.62
CA GLU A 430 0.67 -5.36 -9.29
C GLU A 430 -0.09 -6.32 -8.38
N HIS A 431 0.65 -7.17 -7.66
CA HIS A 431 0.12 -8.15 -6.70
C HIS A 431 -0.84 -9.20 -7.30
N LYS A 432 -1.01 -9.26 -8.64
CA LYS A 432 -1.88 -10.22 -9.33
C LYS A 432 -1.06 -11.31 -10.01
N PRO A 433 -1.68 -12.47 -10.31
CA PRO A 433 -1.03 -13.47 -11.16
C PRO A 433 -0.82 -12.94 -12.59
N ASP A 434 0.17 -13.51 -13.27
CA ASP A 434 0.62 -13.10 -14.61
C ASP A 434 1.00 -11.61 -14.67
N GLU A 435 1.68 -11.13 -13.62
CA GLU A 435 2.28 -9.79 -13.60
C GLU A 435 3.28 -9.67 -14.75
N PHE A 436 3.24 -8.54 -15.44
CA PHE A 436 4.14 -8.25 -16.55
C PHE A 436 4.42 -6.76 -16.67
N MET A 437 5.54 -6.44 -17.35
CA MET A 437 5.83 -5.10 -17.86
C MET A 437 5.97 -5.17 -19.38
N GLU A 438 5.30 -4.27 -20.10
CA GLU A 438 5.52 -4.12 -21.53
C GLU A 438 6.90 -3.52 -21.79
N ILE A 439 7.66 -4.14 -22.69
CA ILE A 439 9.05 -3.72 -22.96
C ILE A 439 9.12 -2.29 -23.49
N ASP A 440 8.16 -1.90 -24.31
CA ASP A 440 8.11 -0.53 -24.83
C ASP A 440 7.83 0.48 -23.71
N ARG A 441 6.90 0.17 -22.78
CA ARG A 441 6.64 0.96 -21.57
C ARG A 441 7.84 1.01 -20.64
N LEU A 442 8.54 -0.10 -20.48
CA LEU A 442 9.80 -0.13 -19.72
C LEU A 442 10.83 0.82 -20.30
N MET A 443 10.98 0.84 -21.63
CA MET A 443 11.91 1.76 -22.30
C MET A 443 11.46 3.22 -22.26
N GLU A 444 10.15 3.48 -22.34
CA GLU A 444 9.60 4.83 -22.10
C GLU A 444 9.93 5.32 -20.69
N ASN A 445 9.82 4.43 -19.67
CA ASN A 445 10.25 4.75 -18.31
C ASN A 445 11.74 5.08 -18.24
N VAL A 446 12.61 4.34 -18.93
CA VAL A 446 14.06 4.65 -18.97
C VAL A 446 14.30 6.04 -19.55
N HIS A 447 13.58 6.43 -20.61
CA HIS A 447 13.68 7.78 -21.20
C HIS A 447 13.25 8.87 -20.22
N ILE A 448 12.08 8.70 -19.60
CA ILE A 448 11.53 9.66 -18.62
C ILE A 448 12.45 9.79 -17.42
N PHE A 449 12.91 8.66 -16.86
CA PHE A 449 13.81 8.68 -15.71
C PHE A 449 15.17 9.27 -16.03
N ALA A 450 15.73 9.02 -17.21
CA ALA A 450 17.00 9.61 -17.64
C ALA A 450 16.90 11.14 -17.73
N GLU A 451 15.82 11.64 -18.32
CA GLU A 451 15.58 13.10 -18.42
C GLU A 451 15.29 13.70 -17.04
N ALA A 452 14.51 13.00 -16.17
CA ALA A 452 14.26 13.44 -14.81
C ALA A 452 15.56 13.54 -14.00
N LEU A 453 16.38 12.49 -14.01
CA LEU A 453 17.67 12.48 -13.33
C LEU A 453 18.59 13.61 -13.82
N TYR A 454 18.64 13.82 -15.13
CA TYR A 454 19.41 14.92 -15.69
C TYR A 454 18.92 16.30 -15.21
N ARG A 455 17.61 16.57 -15.31
CA ARG A 455 17.05 17.88 -14.90
C ARG A 455 17.18 18.14 -13.40
N LEU A 456 17.06 17.11 -12.57
CA LEU A 456 17.22 17.25 -11.12
C LEU A 456 18.70 17.38 -10.69
N ALA A 457 19.63 16.81 -11.46
CA ALA A 457 21.07 16.78 -11.10
C ALA A 457 21.93 17.85 -11.77
N ARG A 458 21.43 18.60 -12.75
CA ARG A 458 22.17 19.64 -13.51
C ARG A 458 22.37 20.96 -12.76
#